data_19ae15d17a5be0eb86c7d21df6fca5a5
#
_entry.id   19ae15d17a5be0eb86c7d21df6fca5a5
#
_cell.length_a   1.000
_cell.length_b   1.000
_cell.length_c   1.000
_cell.angle_alpha   90.00
_cell.angle_beta   90.00
_cell.angle_gamma   90.00
#
_symmetry.space_group_name_H-M   'P 1'
#
loop_
_entity.id
_entity.type
_entity.pdbx_description
1 polymer ?
#
loop_
_entity_poly.entity_id
_entity_poly.type
_entity_poly.pdbx_seq_one_letter_code
_entity_poly.pdbx_strand_id
1 'polypeptide(L)'
;MERLETELPVLIAQSGPLNGKRWVIDQLLLVGRDATCQILITDRQVSRFHARLVPEAQGVMLEDLGSKNGTYWNGDKISERVLLQDGDVIQVALVQNLVFLSSDATVPMEFTTPIQPARSRLYLYLRS
;
A
#
# COMPACT_ATOMS: atom_id res chain seq x y z
N MET A 1 7.36 25.21 7.77
CA MET A 1 6.59 24.53 8.59
C MET A 1 6.97 23.12 8.67
N GLU A 2 6.88 22.55 9.83
CA GLU A 2 7.25 21.26 9.93
C GLU A 2 6.32 20.28 9.47
N ARG A 3 6.68 19.18 8.97
CA ARG A 3 5.85 18.15 8.59
C ARG A 3 5.41 17.42 9.76
N LEU A 4 4.16 17.15 9.89
CA LEU A 4 3.63 16.39 10.99
C LEU A 4 3.76 14.92 10.65
N GLU A 5 3.89 14.09 11.66
CA GLU A 5 3.95 12.67 11.40
C GLU A 5 2.71 12.17 10.75
N THR A 6 1.59 12.80 11.01
CA THR A 6 0.34 12.37 10.38
C THR A 6 0.33 12.67 8.90
N GLU A 7 1.38 13.32 8.38
CA GLU A 7 1.44 13.59 6.96
C GLU A 7 2.26 12.56 6.21
N LEU A 8 2.73 11.53 6.87
CA LEU A 8 3.46 10.48 6.18
C LEU A 8 2.52 9.57 5.41
N PRO A 9 2.96 9.06 4.27
CA PRO A 9 2.12 8.14 3.50
C PRO A 9 1.97 6.80 4.19
N VAL A 10 0.89 6.11 3.88
CA VAL A 10 0.52 4.88 4.56
C VAL A 10 0.00 3.86 3.55
N LEU A 11 0.27 2.59 3.80
CA LEU A 11 -0.39 1.51 3.10
C LEU A 11 -1.33 0.81 4.06
N ILE A 12 -2.50 0.44 3.57
CA ILE A 12 -3.47 -0.28 4.37
C ILE A 12 -3.87 -1.53 3.60
N ALA A 13 -3.79 -2.68 4.23
CA ALA A 13 -4.22 -3.94 3.62
C ALA A 13 -5.72 -4.05 3.74
N GLN A 14 -6.40 -4.17 2.60
CA GLN A 14 -7.85 -4.21 2.60
C GLN A 14 -8.45 -5.58 2.41
N SER A 15 -7.74 -6.52 1.90
CA SER A 15 -8.25 -7.86 1.73
C SER A 15 -7.05 -8.77 1.63
N GLY A 16 -7.26 -10.05 1.64
CA GLY A 16 -6.17 -11.01 1.57
C GLY A 16 -5.61 -11.32 2.94
N PRO A 17 -4.52 -12.05 2.99
CA PRO A 17 -3.97 -12.53 4.26
C PRO A 17 -3.57 -11.44 5.25
N LEU A 18 -3.29 -10.23 4.78
CA LEU A 18 -2.86 -9.17 5.69
C LEU A 18 -3.97 -8.19 6.02
N ASN A 19 -5.22 -8.53 5.68
CA ASN A 19 -6.33 -7.60 5.85
C ASN A 19 -6.31 -6.92 7.22
N GLY A 20 -6.41 -5.62 7.23
CA GLY A 20 -6.44 -4.84 8.46
C GLY A 20 -5.11 -4.29 8.92
N LYS A 21 -4.00 -4.75 8.34
CA LYS A 21 -2.70 -4.24 8.73
C LYS A 21 -2.39 -2.94 8.00
N ARG A 22 -1.52 -2.14 8.61
CA ARG A 22 -1.14 -0.88 8.00
C ARG A 22 0.34 -0.63 8.23
N TRP A 23 0.96 0.10 7.34
CA TRP A 23 2.37 0.45 7.41
C TRP A 23 2.55 1.92 7.05
N VAL A 24 3.31 2.64 7.86
CA VAL A 24 3.70 4.01 7.53
C VAL A 24 4.90 3.90 6.60
N ILE A 25 4.91 4.66 5.51
CA ILE A 25 5.98 4.57 4.54
C ILE A 25 6.96 5.71 4.80
N ASP A 26 7.90 5.48 5.71
CA ASP A 26 8.93 6.46 6.03
C ASP A 26 10.30 5.99 5.57
N GLN A 27 10.36 4.84 4.92
CA GLN A 27 11.59 4.29 4.38
C GLN A 27 11.22 3.27 3.32
N LEU A 28 12.18 2.74 2.62
CA LEU A 28 11.94 1.72 1.62
C LEU A 28 11.28 0.52 2.29
N LEU A 29 10.21 0.01 1.70
CA LEU A 29 9.54 -1.18 2.20
C LEU A 29 9.60 -2.26 1.14
N LEU A 30 10.03 -3.45 1.53
CA LEU A 30 10.04 -4.60 0.65
C LEU A 30 8.75 -5.40 0.87
N VAL A 31 8.19 -5.88 -0.22
CA VAL A 31 6.98 -6.69 -0.20
C VAL A 31 7.35 -8.07 -0.73
N GLY A 32 7.02 -9.11 -0.03
CA GLY A 32 7.30 -10.45 -0.53
C GLY A 32 7.15 -11.52 0.52
N ARG A 33 7.57 -12.70 0.13
CA ARG A 33 7.41 -13.88 0.95
C ARG A 33 8.63 -14.13 1.85
N ASP A 34 9.73 -13.45 1.60
CA ASP A 34 10.93 -13.62 2.40
C ASP A 34 10.74 -12.97 3.77
N ALA A 35 11.26 -13.59 4.80
CA ALA A 35 11.05 -13.12 6.17
C ALA A 35 11.66 -11.74 6.44
N THR A 36 12.56 -11.27 5.58
CA THR A 36 13.14 -9.93 5.77
C THR A 36 12.25 -8.84 5.20
N CYS A 37 11.16 -9.17 4.52
CA CYS A 37 10.28 -8.15 3.97
C CYS A 37 9.44 -7.51 5.06
N GLN A 38 9.31 -6.19 5.03
CA GLN A 38 8.46 -5.48 5.98
C GLN A 38 6.99 -5.84 5.74
N ILE A 39 6.63 -5.97 4.47
CA ILE A 39 5.27 -6.38 4.13
C ILE A 39 5.38 -7.85 3.72
N LEU A 40 5.26 -8.70 4.70
CA LEU A 40 5.48 -10.13 4.53
C LEU A 40 4.18 -10.83 4.18
N ILE A 41 4.16 -11.47 3.02
CA ILE A 41 2.98 -12.20 2.55
C ILE A 41 3.43 -13.64 2.33
N THR A 42 2.94 -14.56 3.14
CA THR A 42 3.43 -15.92 3.13
C THR A 42 2.70 -16.84 2.16
N ASP A 43 2.18 -16.30 1.09
CA ASP A 43 1.48 -17.07 0.08
C ASP A 43 2.45 -17.48 -1.02
N ARG A 44 2.34 -18.71 -1.48
CA ARG A 44 3.26 -19.26 -2.46
C ARG A 44 3.21 -18.53 -3.80
N GLN A 45 2.15 -17.84 -4.11
CA GLN A 45 2.06 -17.10 -5.36
C GLN A 45 2.83 -15.80 -5.29
N VAL A 46 3.27 -15.40 -4.13
CA VAL A 46 4.04 -14.17 -3.95
C VAL A 46 5.51 -14.52 -4.02
N SER A 47 6.27 -13.79 -4.82
CA SER A 47 7.71 -14.02 -4.96
C SER A 47 8.42 -13.64 -3.67
N ARG A 48 9.59 -14.21 -3.43
CA ARG A 48 10.32 -13.92 -2.20
C ARG A 48 10.58 -12.42 -2.07
N PHE A 49 11.03 -11.77 -3.13
CA PHE A 49 11.15 -10.32 -3.17
C PHE A 49 10.29 -9.88 -4.35
N HIS A 50 9.08 -9.47 -4.06
CA HIS A 50 8.05 -9.29 -5.09
C HIS A 50 7.99 -7.86 -5.62
N ALA A 51 8.00 -6.91 -4.71
CA ALA A 51 7.87 -5.51 -5.08
C ALA A 51 8.51 -4.66 -4.00
N ARG A 52 8.65 -3.37 -4.24
CA ARG A 52 9.12 -2.46 -3.21
C ARG A 52 8.47 -1.11 -3.37
N LEU A 53 8.39 -0.40 -2.26
CA LEU A 53 7.89 0.95 -2.23
C LEU A 53 9.05 1.85 -1.82
N VAL A 54 9.33 2.85 -2.64
CA VAL A 54 10.50 3.70 -2.46
C VAL A 54 10.07 5.14 -2.27
N PRO A 55 10.22 5.71 -1.08
CA PRO A 55 9.91 7.12 -0.90
C PRO A 55 10.96 7.96 -1.60
N GLU A 56 10.52 8.92 -2.40
CA GLU A 56 11.40 9.81 -3.14
C GLU A 56 10.88 11.23 -3.00
N ALA A 57 11.58 12.19 -3.58
CA ALA A 57 11.21 13.59 -3.42
C ALA A 57 9.79 13.89 -3.87
N GLN A 58 9.34 13.28 -4.96
CA GLN A 58 8.02 13.59 -5.46
C GLN A 58 6.93 12.69 -4.90
N GLY A 59 7.26 11.72 -4.10
CA GLY A 59 6.27 10.81 -3.53
C GLY A 59 6.80 9.40 -3.45
N VAL A 60 5.91 8.44 -3.36
CA VAL A 60 6.30 7.03 -3.20
C VAL A 60 6.19 6.33 -4.54
N MET A 61 7.28 5.66 -4.94
CA MET A 61 7.31 4.88 -6.18
C MET A 61 7.06 3.41 -5.86
N LEU A 62 6.27 2.75 -6.68
CA LEU A 62 6.04 1.32 -6.59
C LEU A 62 6.82 0.63 -7.71
N GLU A 63 7.55 -0.41 -7.38
CA GLU A 63 8.35 -1.11 -8.37
C GLU A 63 8.19 -2.62 -8.22
N ASP A 64 7.94 -3.33 -9.33
CA ASP A 64 7.91 -4.78 -9.32
C ASP A 64 9.33 -5.29 -9.46
N LEU A 65 9.72 -6.26 -8.66
CA LEU A 65 11.09 -6.76 -8.66
C LEU A 65 11.25 -8.04 -9.49
N GLY A 66 10.56 -8.10 -10.61
CA GLY A 66 10.63 -9.27 -11.47
C GLY A 66 9.80 -10.42 -10.94
N SER A 67 8.67 -10.10 -10.34
CA SER A 67 7.86 -11.11 -9.69
C SER A 67 7.29 -12.11 -10.70
N LYS A 68 7.00 -13.30 -10.24
CA LYS A 68 6.47 -14.33 -11.10
C LYS A 68 5.00 -14.04 -11.47
N ASN A 69 4.21 -13.58 -10.52
CA ASN A 69 2.79 -13.41 -10.75
C ASN A 69 2.32 -11.96 -10.81
N GLY A 70 3.25 -11.02 -10.77
CA GLY A 70 2.95 -9.64 -11.09
C GLY A 70 2.52 -8.77 -9.92
N THR A 71 2.71 -7.49 -10.10
CA THR A 71 2.24 -6.45 -9.21
C THR A 71 1.29 -5.60 -10.05
N TYR A 72 0.12 -5.27 -9.49
CA TYR A 72 -0.89 -4.56 -10.24
C TYR A 72 -1.19 -3.22 -9.58
N TRP A 73 -1.41 -2.21 -10.39
CA TRP A 73 -1.68 -0.85 -9.95
C TRP A 73 -3.03 -0.45 -10.56
N ASN A 74 -4.01 -0.27 -9.72
CA ASN A 74 -5.39 0.05 -10.13
C ASN A 74 -5.87 -0.89 -11.24
N GLY A 75 -5.55 -2.17 -11.07
CA GLY A 75 -6.01 -3.21 -11.99
C GLY A 75 -5.06 -3.54 -13.13
N ASP A 76 -4.03 -2.72 -13.35
CA ASP A 76 -3.11 -2.94 -14.46
C ASP A 76 -1.77 -3.48 -13.98
N LYS A 77 -1.29 -4.52 -14.61
CA LYS A 77 0.00 -5.09 -14.27
C LYS A 77 1.09 -4.09 -14.66
N ILE A 78 1.97 -3.78 -13.72
CA ILE A 78 3.01 -2.80 -14.01
C ILE A 78 4.25 -3.45 -14.59
N SER A 79 4.93 -2.74 -15.48
CA SER A 79 6.22 -3.17 -16.01
C SER A 79 7.28 -2.13 -15.70
N GLU A 80 6.89 -0.94 -15.28
CA GLU A 80 7.80 0.12 -14.93
C GLU A 80 7.39 0.69 -13.60
N ARG A 81 8.27 1.43 -12.96
CA ARG A 81 7.97 2.08 -11.69
C ARG A 81 6.79 3.02 -11.89
N VAL A 82 5.93 3.12 -10.90
CA VAL A 82 4.82 4.06 -10.95
C VAL A 82 4.83 4.93 -9.73
N LEU A 83 4.49 6.20 -9.90
CA LEU A 83 4.36 7.13 -8.79
C LEU A 83 2.96 6.97 -8.23
N LEU A 84 2.84 6.60 -6.97
CA LEU A 84 1.55 6.33 -6.36
C LEU A 84 0.80 7.63 -6.06
N GLN A 85 -0.51 7.57 -6.23
CA GLN A 85 -1.39 8.69 -5.93
C GLN A 85 -2.33 8.26 -4.81
N ASP A 86 -2.83 9.24 -4.08
CA ASP A 86 -3.74 8.98 -2.97
C ASP A 86 -4.91 8.12 -3.43
N GLY A 87 -5.17 7.05 -2.73
CA GLY A 87 -6.29 6.15 -3.07
C GLY A 87 -5.94 5.02 -4.04
N ASP A 88 -4.70 4.99 -4.55
CA ASP A 88 -4.34 3.92 -5.48
C ASP A 88 -4.41 2.55 -4.82
N VAL A 89 -4.84 1.57 -5.59
CA VAL A 89 -4.96 0.19 -5.12
C VAL A 89 -3.85 -0.63 -5.74
N ILE A 90 -3.09 -1.32 -4.91
CA ILE A 90 -2.01 -2.18 -5.33
C ILE A 90 -2.43 -3.62 -5.07
N GLN A 91 -2.20 -4.51 -6.02
CA GLN A 91 -2.46 -5.92 -5.82
C GLN A 91 -1.15 -6.67 -5.99
N VAL A 92 -0.85 -7.52 -5.03
CA VAL A 92 0.36 -8.33 -5.07
C VAL A 92 -0.05 -9.72 -5.48
N ALA A 93 0.31 -10.13 -6.69
CA ALA A 93 -0.01 -11.45 -7.25
C ALA A 93 -1.50 -11.78 -7.18
N LEU A 94 -2.36 -10.81 -7.15
CA LEU A 94 -3.80 -11.00 -7.02
C LEU A 94 -4.18 -11.71 -5.71
N VAL A 95 -3.27 -11.77 -4.76
CA VAL A 95 -3.50 -12.42 -3.48
C VAL A 95 -3.79 -11.38 -2.40
N GLN A 96 -3.10 -10.25 -2.45
CA GLN A 96 -3.22 -9.24 -1.41
C GLN A 96 -3.50 -7.89 -2.03
N ASN A 97 -4.51 -7.19 -1.52
CA ASN A 97 -4.82 -5.83 -1.93
C ASN A 97 -4.33 -4.86 -0.88
N LEU A 98 -3.73 -3.77 -1.33
CA LEU A 98 -3.24 -2.71 -0.47
C LEU A 98 -3.72 -1.38 -1.03
N VAL A 99 -4.06 -0.46 -0.16
CA VAL A 99 -4.47 0.88 -0.58
C VAL A 99 -3.42 1.86 -0.13
N PHE A 100 -2.98 2.73 -1.03
CA PHE A 100 -2.00 3.76 -0.72
C PHE A 100 -2.73 5.06 -0.39
N LEU A 101 -2.37 5.66 0.73
CA LEU A 101 -2.86 6.99 1.08
C LEU A 101 -1.64 7.89 1.22
N SER A 102 -1.72 9.07 0.60
CA SER A 102 -0.57 9.96 0.55
C SER A 102 -0.22 10.58 1.90
N SER A 103 -1.13 10.48 2.86
CA SER A 103 -0.89 11.00 4.20
C SER A 103 -1.75 10.22 5.17
N ASP A 104 -1.21 9.84 6.32
CA ASP A 104 -2.01 9.12 7.29
C ASP A 104 -3.04 10.06 7.94
N ALA A 105 -2.94 11.35 7.72
CA ALA A 105 -3.97 12.28 8.17
C ALA A 105 -5.26 12.08 7.38
N THR A 106 -5.20 11.43 6.21
CA THR A 106 -6.38 11.20 5.40
C THR A 106 -6.99 9.82 5.62
N VAL A 107 -6.45 9.03 6.54
CA VAL A 107 -6.98 7.69 6.79
C VAL A 107 -8.38 7.82 7.37
N PRO A 108 -9.39 7.23 6.73
CA PRO A 108 -10.75 7.31 7.24
C PRO A 108 -10.85 6.62 8.58
N MET A 109 -11.79 7.07 9.39
CA MET A 109 -11.96 6.48 10.69
C MET A 109 -12.22 4.99 10.62
N GLU A 110 -12.86 4.53 9.58
CA GLU A 110 -13.15 3.12 9.48
C GLU A 110 -11.90 2.28 9.32
N PHE A 111 -10.76 2.90 9.05
CA PHE A 111 -9.54 2.13 8.96
C PHE A 111 -8.75 2.19 10.26
N THR A 112 -9.11 3.12 11.16
CA THR A 112 -8.36 3.25 12.39
C THR A 112 -9.12 2.66 13.56
N THR A 113 -10.43 2.50 13.45
CA THR A 113 -11.19 1.87 14.49
C THR A 113 -11.68 0.61 13.90
N PRO A 114 -11.63 -0.41 14.64
CA PRO A 114 -12.00 -1.70 14.15
C PRO A 114 -13.33 -1.74 13.52
N ILE A 115 -14.11 -0.82 13.62
CA ILE A 115 -15.32 -0.90 13.03
C ILE A 115 -15.88 0.24 12.62
N GLN A 116 -16.01 0.82 11.57
CA GLN A 116 -16.47 2.02 11.30
C GLN A 116 -16.60 2.28 9.91
N PRO A 117 -17.34 2.62 9.26
CA PRO A 117 -17.54 2.72 7.88
C PRO A 117 -17.46 4.05 7.40
N ALA A 118 -17.27 4.48 6.51
CA ALA A 118 -17.10 5.67 6.04
C ALA A 118 -17.74 6.42 5.20
N ARG A 119 -17.63 6.93 4.60
CA ARG A 119 -17.86 7.73 3.70
C ARG A 119 -17.31 7.91 2.57
N SER A 120 -16.94 7.58 2.04
CA SER A 120 -16.19 7.85 1.32
C SER A 120 -15.98 7.93 0.71
N ARG A 121 -16.10 7.60 0.33
CA ARG A 121 -15.53 7.79 -0.14
C ARG A 121 -15.48 7.91 -0.18
N LEU A 122 -15.74 7.66 0.11
CA LEU A 122 -15.30 7.89 0.39
C LEU A 122 -15.30 8.46 0.65
N TYR A 123 -15.70 8.43 0.67
CA TYR A 123 -15.31 8.91 1.17
C TYR A 123 -15.10 9.36 1.04
N LEU A 124 -15.39 9.20 1.00
CA LEU A 124 -14.84 9.43 1.16
C LEU A 124 -14.61 9.92 1.15
N TYR A 125 -14.89 9.99 1.09
CA TYR A 125 -14.33 10.27 1.47
C TYR A 125 -14.24 11.03 1.57
N LEU A 126 -14.47 10.92 1.94
CA LEU A 126 -14.20 11.61 2.33
C LEU A 126 -13.86 12.45 2.26
N ARG A 127 -14.02 12.70 2.23
CA ARG A 127 -13.55 13.29 2.25
C ARG A 127 -13.43 13.98 2.30
N SER A 128 -13.30 13.95 2.57
CA SER A 128 -12.98 14.37 2.54
C SER A 128 -12.65 14.49 2.46
#